data_ec72c924ffa223b44e6ba804dda19c29
#
_entry.id   ec72c924ffa223b44e6ba804dda19c29
#
_cell.length_a   1.000
_cell.length_b   1.000
_cell.length_c   1.000
_cell.angle_alpha   90.00
_cell.angle_beta   90.00
_cell.angle_gamma   90.00
#
_symmetry.space_group_name_H-M   'P 1'
#
loop_
_entity.id
_entity.type
_entity.pdbx_description
1 polymer ?
#
loop_
_entity_poly.entity_id
_entity_poly.type
_entity_poly.pdbx_seq_one_letter_code
_entity_poly.pdbx_strand_id
1 'polypeptide(L)'
;TTAHANSPRDMIARLEVMVMMSGLDLPVTAIREMVASAIDMIVQISRYSDGSRRLTSITEITGVEKSAAGMSTGIVSMQDIFAYKQDGFDKDGKVKGQFEATGAIPHFYEEMRQRGLPADMSIFS
;
A
#
# COMPACT_ATOMS: atom_id res chain seq x y z
N THR A 1 -1.25 -12.91 -3.57
CA THR A 1 -0.06 -13.09 -4.41
C THR A 1 1.16 -12.41 -3.78
N THR A 2 2.33 -12.75 -4.24
CA THR A 2 3.59 -12.16 -3.79
C THR A 2 4.36 -11.60 -4.97
N ALA A 3 5.18 -10.56 -4.69
CA ALA A 3 6.02 -9.94 -5.69
C ALA A 3 7.23 -9.27 -5.03
N HIS A 4 8.22 -8.91 -5.84
CA HIS A 4 9.43 -8.25 -5.38
C HIS A 4 9.43 -6.79 -5.80
N ALA A 5 9.42 -5.88 -4.83
CA ALA A 5 9.46 -4.45 -5.05
C ALA A 5 10.04 -3.74 -3.82
N ASN A 6 10.54 -2.54 -4.01
CA ASN A 6 11.17 -1.78 -2.93
C ASN A 6 10.17 -0.98 -2.11
N SER A 7 8.96 -0.80 -2.64
CA SER A 7 7.87 -0.06 -1.97
C SER A 7 6.52 -0.46 -2.57
N PRO A 8 5.41 -0.16 -1.89
CA PRO A 8 4.09 -0.37 -2.47
C PRO A 8 3.90 0.35 -3.82
N ARG A 9 4.38 1.57 -3.95
CA ARG A 9 4.28 2.32 -5.21
C ARG A 9 5.12 1.71 -6.33
N ASP A 10 6.32 1.23 -6.01
CA ASP A 10 7.17 0.51 -6.95
C ASP A 10 6.48 -0.78 -7.42
N MET A 11 5.78 -1.48 -6.53
CA MET A 11 5.00 -2.66 -6.86
C MET A 11 3.93 -2.37 -7.91
N ILE A 12 3.20 -1.28 -7.76
CA ILE A 12 2.18 -0.86 -8.73
C ILE A 12 2.82 -0.56 -10.09
N ALA A 13 3.95 0.14 -10.10
CA ALA A 13 4.67 0.45 -11.34
C ALA A 13 5.14 -0.83 -12.04
N ARG A 14 5.63 -1.81 -11.29
CA ARG A 14 6.06 -3.11 -11.84
C ARG A 14 4.89 -3.90 -12.42
N LEU A 15 3.73 -3.87 -11.77
CA LEU A 15 2.53 -4.50 -12.29
C LEU A 15 2.10 -3.90 -13.62
N GLU A 16 2.15 -2.56 -13.74
CA GLU A 16 1.88 -1.88 -15.02
C GLU A 16 2.77 -2.41 -16.13
N VAL A 17 4.08 -2.45 -15.88
CA VAL A 17 5.04 -2.93 -16.88
C VAL A 17 4.76 -4.38 -17.26
N MET A 18 4.45 -5.23 -16.29
CA MET A 18 4.14 -6.64 -16.56
C MET A 18 2.88 -6.79 -17.43
N VAL A 19 1.84 -6.00 -17.19
CA VAL A 19 0.65 -6.00 -18.01
C VAL A 19 0.95 -5.50 -19.43
N MET A 20 1.73 -4.44 -19.56
CA MET A 20 2.16 -3.91 -20.87
C MET A 20 2.97 -4.95 -21.66
N MET A 21 3.84 -5.70 -20.98
CA MET A 21 4.66 -6.74 -21.60
C MET A 21 3.86 -7.99 -22.00
N SER A 22 2.65 -8.15 -21.47
CA SER A 22 1.78 -9.29 -21.84
C SER A 22 1.22 -9.21 -23.26
N GLY A 23 1.45 -8.09 -23.94
CA GLY A 23 0.97 -7.88 -25.32
C GLY A 23 -0.46 -7.36 -25.42
N LEU A 24 -1.09 -7.03 -24.29
CA LEU A 24 -2.39 -6.38 -24.29
C LEU A 24 -2.25 -4.92 -24.74
N ASP A 25 -3.00 -4.55 -25.78
CA ASP A 25 -3.01 -3.19 -26.31
C ASP A 25 -4.04 -2.35 -25.53
N LEU A 26 -3.66 -1.94 -24.32
CA LEU A 26 -4.50 -1.15 -23.43
C LEU A 26 -3.84 0.19 -23.11
N PRO A 27 -4.62 1.28 -23.00
CA PRO A 27 -4.11 2.55 -22.49
C PRO A 27 -3.57 2.39 -21.07
N VAL A 28 -2.50 3.13 -20.73
CA VAL A 28 -1.90 3.08 -19.39
C VAL A 28 -2.91 3.40 -18.30
N THR A 29 -3.81 4.37 -18.53
CA THR A 29 -4.87 4.73 -17.59
C THR A 29 -5.81 3.56 -17.29
N ALA A 30 -6.16 2.78 -18.31
CA ALA A 30 -7.00 1.59 -18.13
C ALA A 30 -6.28 0.52 -17.32
N ILE A 31 -4.98 0.31 -17.56
CA ILE A 31 -4.16 -0.64 -16.80
C ILE A 31 -4.13 -0.23 -15.32
N ARG A 32 -3.93 1.05 -15.02
CA ARG A 32 -3.89 1.56 -13.65
C ARG A 32 -5.21 1.38 -12.92
N GLU A 33 -6.32 1.62 -13.60
CA GLU A 33 -7.64 1.38 -13.01
C GLU A 33 -7.89 -0.10 -12.73
N MET A 34 -7.46 -0.99 -13.63
CA MET A 34 -7.55 -2.43 -13.43
C MET A 34 -6.73 -2.87 -12.21
N VAL A 35 -5.50 -2.38 -12.08
CA VAL A 35 -4.62 -2.68 -10.94
C VAL A 35 -5.23 -2.18 -9.64
N ALA A 36 -5.70 -0.93 -9.63
CA ALA A 36 -6.31 -0.33 -8.44
C ALA A 36 -7.61 -1.05 -8.03
N SER A 37 -8.34 -1.60 -8.98
CA SER A 37 -9.54 -2.39 -8.72
C SER A 37 -9.24 -3.79 -8.20
N ALA A 38 -8.14 -4.38 -8.64
CA ALA A 38 -7.79 -5.77 -8.32
C ALA A 38 -7.06 -5.92 -6.99
N ILE A 39 -6.33 -4.89 -6.56
CA ILE A 39 -5.50 -4.94 -5.35
C ILE A 39 -6.08 -4.02 -4.29
N ASP A 40 -6.38 -4.58 -3.13
CA ASP A 40 -6.94 -3.85 -2.01
C ASP A 40 -5.87 -3.38 -1.04
N MET A 41 -4.90 -4.25 -0.74
CA MET A 41 -3.85 -3.96 0.24
C MET A 41 -2.50 -4.51 -0.21
N ILE A 42 -1.45 -3.80 0.17
CA ILE A 42 -0.06 -4.22 -0.03
C ILE A 42 0.61 -4.28 1.33
N VAL A 43 1.17 -5.44 1.64
CA VAL A 43 1.97 -5.68 2.84
C VAL A 43 3.42 -5.72 2.41
N GLN A 44 4.21 -4.74 2.83
CA GLN A 44 5.61 -4.58 2.43
C GLN A 44 6.54 -5.11 3.50
N ILE A 45 7.48 -5.96 3.08
CA ILE A 45 8.56 -6.47 3.92
C ILE A 45 9.88 -6.00 3.31
N SER A 46 10.76 -5.46 4.15
CA SER A 46 12.07 -4.99 3.70
C SER A 46 13.18 -5.57 4.57
N ARG A 47 14.36 -5.71 3.96
CA ARG A 47 15.57 -6.10 4.66
C ARG A 47 16.33 -4.85 5.08
N TYR A 48 16.66 -4.79 6.36
CA TYR A 48 17.41 -3.67 6.92
C TYR A 48 18.91 -3.93 6.91
N SER A 49 19.70 -2.89 7.18
CA SER A 49 21.16 -2.93 7.16
C SER A 49 21.76 -3.93 8.15
N ASP A 50 21.05 -4.26 9.22
CA ASP A 50 21.47 -5.28 10.19
C ASP A 50 21.18 -6.72 9.73
N GLY A 51 20.62 -6.89 8.53
CA GLY A 51 20.23 -8.17 7.98
C GLY A 51 18.84 -8.65 8.38
N SER A 52 18.16 -7.95 9.29
CA SER A 52 16.81 -8.31 9.70
C SER A 52 15.78 -7.99 8.62
N ARG A 53 14.75 -8.81 8.53
CA ARG A 53 13.59 -8.56 7.68
C ARG A 53 12.44 -8.12 8.57
N ARG A 54 11.82 -7.00 8.18
CA ARG A 54 10.74 -6.42 8.96
C ARG A 54 9.58 -6.05 8.06
N LEU A 55 8.38 -6.16 8.61
CA LEU A 55 7.20 -5.57 8.02
C LEU A 55 7.37 -4.05 8.08
N THR A 56 7.39 -3.38 6.93
CA THR A 56 7.62 -1.93 6.87
C THR A 56 6.35 -1.12 6.68
N SER A 57 5.35 -1.69 6.02
CA SER A 57 4.08 -0.99 5.84
C SER A 57 2.94 -1.94 5.51
N ILE A 58 1.75 -1.53 5.87
CA ILE A 58 0.49 -2.07 5.37
C ILE A 58 -0.22 -0.89 4.71
N THR A 59 -0.41 -0.98 3.40
CA THR A 59 -0.89 0.11 2.56
C THR A 59 -2.20 -0.30 1.89
N GLU A 60 -3.22 0.54 2.00
CA GLU A 60 -4.48 0.34 1.28
C GLU A 60 -4.43 1.05 -0.06
N ILE A 61 -4.90 0.39 -1.12
CA ILE A 61 -5.14 1.01 -2.43
C ILE A 61 -6.56 1.57 -2.41
N THR A 62 -6.70 2.88 -2.61
CA THR A 62 -8.00 3.56 -2.49
C THR A 62 -8.65 3.88 -3.83
N GLY A 63 -7.97 3.62 -4.94
CA GLY A 63 -8.50 3.83 -6.28
C GLY A 63 -7.53 4.61 -7.15
N VAL A 64 -8.07 5.37 -8.09
CA VAL A 64 -7.30 6.25 -8.97
C VAL A 64 -7.72 7.69 -8.70
N GLU A 65 -6.75 8.59 -8.55
CA GLU A 65 -7.03 10.00 -8.32
C GLU A 65 -7.79 10.63 -9.49
N LYS A 66 -8.69 11.55 -9.15
CA LYS A 66 -9.46 12.30 -10.14
C LYS A 66 -9.11 13.77 -10.07
N SER A 67 -9.10 14.43 -11.24
CA SER A 67 -8.94 15.87 -11.33
C SER A 67 -10.18 16.59 -10.77
N ALA A 68 -10.09 17.91 -10.61
CA ALA A 68 -11.22 18.74 -10.20
C ALA A 68 -12.44 18.62 -11.14
N ALA A 69 -12.20 18.27 -12.41
CA ALA A 69 -13.26 18.02 -13.38
C ALA A 69 -13.84 16.59 -13.32
N GLY A 70 -13.39 15.76 -12.36
CA GLY A 70 -13.85 14.39 -12.21
C GLY A 70 -13.21 13.39 -13.17
N MET A 71 -12.21 13.79 -13.95
CA MET A 71 -11.50 12.92 -14.86
C MET A 71 -10.38 12.17 -14.13
N SER A 72 -10.16 10.90 -14.49
CA SER A 72 -9.05 10.12 -13.95
C SER A 72 -7.71 10.75 -14.33
N THR A 73 -6.84 10.95 -13.34
CA THR A 73 -5.46 11.40 -13.58
C THR A 73 -4.52 10.24 -13.92
N GLY A 74 -4.98 9.02 -13.75
CA GLY A 74 -4.17 7.81 -13.91
C GLY A 74 -3.21 7.55 -12.74
N ILE A 75 -3.22 8.34 -11.70
CA ILE A 75 -2.38 8.14 -10.51
C ILE A 75 -3.12 7.24 -9.53
N VAL A 76 -2.52 6.09 -9.21
CA VAL A 76 -3.09 5.17 -8.21
C VAL A 76 -2.96 5.81 -6.82
N SER A 77 -4.08 5.96 -6.15
CA SER A 77 -4.16 6.53 -4.80
C SER A 77 -3.99 5.43 -3.76
N MET A 78 -3.18 5.68 -2.74
CA MET A 78 -2.95 4.74 -1.66
C MET A 78 -2.68 5.48 -0.35
N GLN A 79 -2.93 4.78 0.77
CA GLN A 79 -2.63 5.31 2.10
C GLN A 79 -2.02 4.23 2.97
N ASP A 80 -0.98 4.59 3.72
CA ASP A 80 -0.39 3.70 4.71
C ASP A 80 -1.31 3.64 5.94
N ILE A 81 -1.68 2.44 6.34
CA ILE A 81 -2.47 2.19 7.55
C ILE A 81 -1.53 1.98 8.73
N PHE A 82 -0.48 1.20 8.51
CA PHE A 82 0.59 0.96 9.47
C PHE A 82 1.94 1.15 8.78
N ALA A 83 2.92 1.66 9.52
CA ALA A 83 4.27 1.84 9.01
C ALA A 83 5.29 1.58 10.12
N TYR A 84 6.43 1.01 9.73
CA TYR A 84 7.57 0.84 10.64
C TYR A 84 8.37 2.13 10.67
N LYS A 85 8.57 2.65 11.88
CA LYS A 85 9.34 3.87 12.09
C LYS A 85 10.67 3.53 12.73
N GLN A 86 11.75 3.69 11.98
CA GLN A 86 13.09 3.46 12.47
C GLN A 86 13.55 4.68 13.28
N ASP A 87 13.99 4.43 14.54
CA ASP A 87 14.48 5.48 15.44
C ASP A 87 16.00 5.56 15.48
N GLY A 88 16.69 4.56 14.92
CA GLY A 88 18.15 4.49 14.94
C GLY A 88 18.65 3.07 15.11
N PHE A 89 19.76 2.93 15.84
CA PHE A 89 20.40 1.65 16.09
C PHE A 89 20.61 1.44 17.58
N ASP A 90 20.58 0.18 18.04
CA ASP A 90 20.91 -0.16 19.40
C ASP A 90 22.43 -0.27 19.60
N LYS A 91 22.86 -0.66 20.81
CA LYS A 91 24.29 -0.80 21.18
C LYS A 91 25.01 -1.85 20.33
N ASP A 92 24.29 -2.85 19.82
CA ASP A 92 24.82 -3.94 19.01
C ASP A 92 24.80 -3.64 17.52
N GLY A 93 24.40 -2.43 17.11
CA GLY A 93 24.29 -2.03 15.71
C GLY A 93 23.03 -2.55 15.02
N LYS A 94 22.06 -3.06 15.76
CA LYS A 94 20.80 -3.54 15.22
C LYS A 94 19.80 -2.39 15.06
N VAL A 95 18.97 -2.50 14.04
CA VAL A 95 17.92 -1.52 13.78
C VAL A 95 16.93 -1.47 14.93
N LYS A 96 16.65 -0.26 15.40
CA LYS A 96 15.72 0.04 16.48
C LYS A 96 14.57 0.88 15.94
N GLY A 97 13.35 0.50 16.29
CA GLY A 97 12.17 1.24 15.87
C GLY A 97 10.89 0.55 16.29
N GLN A 98 9.76 1.07 15.82
CA GLN A 98 8.42 0.57 16.16
C GLN A 98 7.54 0.52 14.93
N PHE A 99 6.68 -0.49 14.88
CA PHE A 99 5.59 -0.58 13.92
C PHE A 99 4.37 0.10 14.51
N GLU A 100 3.90 1.16 13.86
CA GLU A 100 2.87 2.06 14.39
C GLU A 100 1.71 2.24 13.42
N ALA A 101 0.53 2.51 13.98
CA ALA A 101 -0.59 3.01 13.21
C ALA A 101 -0.31 4.45 12.74
N THR A 102 -0.71 4.77 11.51
CA THR A 102 -0.54 6.11 10.94
C THR A 102 -1.67 7.08 11.30
N GLY A 103 -2.76 6.56 11.85
CA GLY A 103 -4.00 7.31 12.06
C GLY A 103 -5.01 7.16 10.93
N ALA A 104 -4.59 6.64 9.79
CA ALA A 104 -5.50 6.35 8.68
C ALA A 104 -6.34 5.11 8.97
N ILE A 105 -7.62 5.16 8.59
CA ILE A 105 -8.55 4.05 8.75
C ILE A 105 -8.89 3.49 7.38
N PRO A 106 -8.77 2.14 7.18
CA PRO A 106 -9.10 1.55 5.90
C PRO A 106 -10.57 1.80 5.51
N HIS A 107 -10.81 2.05 4.23
CA HIS A 107 -12.15 2.30 3.72
C HIS A 107 -13.10 1.14 3.97
N PHE A 108 -12.63 -0.10 3.93
CA PHE A 108 -13.49 -1.25 4.18
C PHE A 108 -14.04 -1.31 5.61
N TYR A 109 -13.39 -0.65 6.59
CA TYR A 109 -13.93 -0.53 7.95
C TYR A 109 -15.19 0.32 7.97
N GLU A 110 -15.25 1.35 7.15
CA GLU A 110 -16.48 2.16 7.01
C GLU A 110 -17.62 1.32 6.43
N GLU A 111 -17.33 0.48 5.42
CA GLU A 111 -18.31 -0.45 4.89
C GLU A 111 -18.79 -1.45 5.95
N MET A 112 -17.87 -1.96 6.77
CA MET A 112 -18.23 -2.87 7.87
C MET A 112 -19.19 -2.20 8.85
N ARG A 113 -18.91 -0.96 9.21
CA ARG A 113 -19.80 -0.17 10.11
C ARG A 113 -21.17 0.02 9.49
N GLN A 114 -21.24 0.39 8.22
CA GLN A 114 -22.51 0.58 7.51
C GLN A 114 -23.33 -0.70 7.43
N ARG A 115 -22.68 -1.85 7.39
CA ARG A 115 -23.34 -3.16 7.40
C ARG A 115 -23.68 -3.67 8.80
N GLY A 116 -23.36 -2.91 9.84
CA GLY A 116 -23.59 -3.32 11.22
C GLY A 116 -22.62 -4.39 11.73
N LEU A 117 -21.49 -4.60 11.05
CA LEU A 117 -20.48 -5.55 11.46
C LEU A 117 -19.59 -4.97 12.57
N PRO A 118 -19.11 -5.81 13.52
CA PRO A 118 -18.17 -5.33 14.53
C PRO A 118 -16.90 -4.78 13.90
N ALA A 119 -16.49 -3.58 14.29
CA ALA A 119 -15.27 -2.95 13.82
C ALA A 119 -14.59 -2.24 14.98
N ASP A 120 -13.43 -2.74 15.37
CA ASP A 120 -12.61 -2.13 16.41
C ASP A 120 -11.69 -1.08 15.77
N MET A 121 -12.01 0.19 16.01
CA MET A 121 -11.26 1.31 15.43
C MET A 121 -10.02 1.67 16.25
N SER A 122 -9.88 1.12 17.47
CA SER A 122 -8.77 1.49 18.37
C SER A 122 -7.41 1.03 17.85
N ILE A 123 -7.37 0.03 16.99
CA ILE A 123 -6.12 -0.48 16.41
C ILE A 123 -5.43 0.50 15.47
N PHE A 124 -6.14 1.55 15.02
CA PHE A 124 -5.62 2.53 14.05
C PHE A 124 -5.14 3.83 14.70
N SER A 125 -5.08 3.87 16.01
CA SER A 125 -4.65 5.07 16.74
C SER A 125 -3.39 4.86 17.59
#